data_9ea55386b7c134a9cd4846c096af0117
#
_entry.id   9ea55386b7c134a9cd4846c096af0117
#
_cell.length_a   1.000
_cell.length_b   1.000
_cell.length_c   1.000
_cell.angle_alpha   90.00
_cell.angle_beta   90.00
_cell.angle_gamma   90.00
#
_symmetry.space_group_name_H-M   'P 1'
#
loop_
_entity.id
_entity.type
_entity.pdbx_description
1 polymer ?
#
loop_
_entity_poly.entity_id
_entity_poly.type
_entity_poly.pdbx_seq_one_letter_code
_entity_poly.pdbx_strand_id
1 'polypeptide(L)'
;MSSLSTTLIDLPLFPLHTVLFPGGLLPLKVFEARYLDMARACLRDDAPFGVCLLKSGPEVAQEGEVSVPETIGCMARIVECDTGEFGMLLLRTIGTQRFELLSHRVEANGLLVGIAEPMQEDIPLE
;
A
#
# COMPACT_ATOMS: atom_id res chain seq x y z
N MET A 1 6.98 19.49 26.23
CA MET A 1 6.45 19.37 25.55
C MET A 1 6.20 18.26 24.99
N SER A 2 5.60 17.99 24.70
CA SER A 2 5.41 16.89 24.29
C SER A 2 5.55 16.61 23.11
N SER A 3 6.05 15.99 22.81
CA SER A 3 6.24 15.63 21.70
C SER A 3 5.36 14.70 21.23
N LEU A 4 4.31 15.06 20.89
CA LEU A 4 3.45 14.26 20.20
C LEU A 4 3.82 14.30 18.78
N SER A 5 5.08 14.21 18.49
CA SER A 5 5.44 14.29 17.10
C SER A 5 4.95 13.03 16.44
N THR A 6 4.16 13.17 15.43
CA THR A 6 3.72 12.09 14.60
C THR A 6 4.82 11.75 13.62
N THR A 7 5.18 10.50 13.53
CA THR A 7 6.16 10.06 12.56
C THR A 7 5.48 9.91 11.21
N LEU A 8 5.92 10.68 10.24
CA LEU A 8 5.42 10.54 8.88
C LEU A 8 6.25 9.51 8.15
N ILE A 9 5.61 8.74 7.30
CA ILE A 9 6.25 7.64 6.58
C ILE A 9 6.13 7.88 5.09
N ASP A 10 7.24 7.68 4.38
CA ASP A 10 7.24 7.70 2.93
C ASP A 10 6.84 6.29 2.51
N LEU A 11 5.64 6.14 2.00
CA LEU A 11 5.02 4.83 1.85
C LEU A 11 4.69 4.54 0.40
N PRO A 12 5.19 3.42 -0.17
CA PRO A 12 4.76 3.02 -1.50
C PRO A 12 3.33 2.56 -1.45
N LEU A 13 2.57 2.87 -2.49
CA LEU A 13 1.13 2.65 -2.49
C LEU A 13 0.72 1.65 -3.56
N PHE A 14 -0.28 0.84 -3.23
CA PHE A 14 -0.87 -0.10 -4.14
C PHE A 14 -2.38 0.20 -4.17
N PRO A 15 -2.84 1.01 -5.14
CA PRO A 15 -4.26 1.38 -5.18
C PRO A 15 -5.09 0.23 -5.76
N LEU A 16 -6.20 -0.04 -5.13
CA LEU A 16 -7.07 -1.14 -5.50
C LEU A 16 -8.53 -0.73 -5.41
N HIS A 17 -9.42 -1.55 -5.94
CA HIS A 17 -10.85 -1.32 -5.79
C HIS A 17 -11.42 -2.07 -4.59
N THR A 18 -10.56 -2.51 -3.69
CA THR A 18 -10.99 -3.23 -2.50
C THR A 18 -10.42 -2.55 -1.27
N VAL A 19 -11.05 -2.75 -0.14
CA VAL A 19 -10.66 -2.14 1.13
C VAL A 19 -9.98 -3.20 1.98
N LEU A 20 -8.85 -2.82 2.57
CA LEU A 20 -8.13 -3.68 3.52
C LEU A 20 -8.31 -3.11 4.91
N PHE A 21 -8.60 -3.97 5.86
CA PHE A 21 -8.73 -3.57 7.26
C PHE A 21 -7.60 -4.17 8.09
N PRO A 22 -7.25 -3.56 9.22
CA PRO A 22 -6.25 -4.18 10.11
C PRO A 22 -6.68 -5.59 10.48
N GLY A 23 -5.75 -6.54 10.37
CA GLY A 23 -6.01 -7.96 10.59
C GLY A 23 -6.59 -8.68 9.41
N GLY A 24 -7.00 -7.96 8.37
CA GLY A 24 -7.58 -8.59 7.19
C GLY A 24 -6.52 -9.22 6.30
N LEU A 25 -6.90 -10.26 5.59
CA LEU A 25 -6.01 -10.92 4.66
C LEU A 25 -6.32 -10.47 3.24
N LEU A 26 -5.28 -10.23 2.47
CA LEU A 26 -5.45 -9.79 1.09
C LEU A 26 -4.44 -10.51 0.20
N PRO A 27 -4.91 -11.47 -0.61
CA PRO A 27 -4.04 -12.09 -1.59
C PRO A 27 -3.92 -11.20 -2.81
N LEU A 28 -2.72 -11.08 -3.36
CA LEU A 28 -2.47 -10.23 -4.51
C LEU A 28 -1.67 -10.98 -5.55
N LYS A 29 -2.03 -10.76 -6.82
CA LYS A 29 -1.23 -11.19 -7.95
C LYS A 29 -0.53 -9.96 -8.48
N VAL A 30 0.79 -9.99 -8.50
CA VAL A 30 1.58 -8.84 -8.90
C VAL A 30 2.29 -9.16 -10.20
N PHE A 31 2.03 -8.37 -11.23
CA PHE A 31 2.62 -8.60 -12.54
C PHE A 31 3.19 -7.32 -13.17
N GLU A 32 2.82 -6.14 -12.72
CA GLU A 32 3.41 -4.92 -13.25
C GLU A 32 4.77 -4.66 -12.62
N ALA A 33 5.72 -4.21 -13.43
CA ALA A 33 7.10 -4.02 -12.98
C ALA A 33 7.20 -3.12 -11.75
N ARG A 34 6.44 -2.04 -11.71
CA ARG A 34 6.50 -1.11 -10.58
C ARG A 34 6.12 -1.79 -9.25
N TYR A 35 5.15 -2.70 -9.31
CA TYR A 35 4.72 -3.39 -8.09
C TYR A 35 5.60 -4.60 -7.77
N LEU A 36 6.20 -5.22 -8.79
CA LEU A 36 7.19 -6.26 -8.56
C LEU A 36 8.39 -5.70 -7.82
N ASP A 37 8.86 -4.54 -8.26
CA ASP A 37 10.00 -3.88 -7.61
C ASP A 37 9.63 -3.45 -6.19
N MET A 38 8.42 -2.93 -6.01
CA MET A 38 7.94 -2.54 -4.69
C MET A 38 7.89 -3.74 -3.74
N ALA A 39 7.33 -4.87 -4.21
CA ALA A 39 7.21 -6.06 -3.37
C ALA A 39 8.58 -6.59 -2.97
N ARG A 40 9.54 -6.61 -3.91
CA ARG A 40 10.89 -7.07 -3.61
C ARG A 40 11.57 -6.17 -2.59
N ALA A 41 11.37 -4.85 -2.71
CA ALA A 41 11.93 -3.91 -1.75
C ALA A 41 11.32 -4.10 -0.36
N CYS A 42 10.00 -4.29 -0.30
CA CYS A 42 9.33 -4.52 0.98
C CYS A 42 9.79 -5.80 1.64
N LEU A 43 10.00 -6.86 0.85
CA LEU A 43 10.50 -8.12 1.39
C LEU A 43 11.94 -7.98 1.89
N ARG A 44 12.77 -7.28 1.12
CA ARG A 44 14.17 -7.10 1.51
C ARG A 44 14.29 -6.30 2.80
N ASP A 45 13.48 -5.27 2.94
CA ASP A 45 13.60 -4.33 4.05
C ASP A 45 12.63 -4.61 5.18
N ASP A 46 11.82 -5.66 5.07
CA ASP A 46 10.77 -6.00 6.02
C ASP A 46 9.90 -4.77 6.30
N ALA A 47 9.46 -4.13 5.24
CA ALA A 47 8.71 -2.88 5.30
C ALA A 47 7.31 -3.06 4.72
N PRO A 48 6.34 -2.26 5.16
CA PRO A 48 4.98 -2.34 4.63
C PRO A 48 4.83 -1.51 3.36
N PHE A 49 3.73 -1.75 2.66
CA PHE A 49 3.26 -0.82 1.63
C PHE A 49 1.82 -0.44 2.00
N GLY A 50 1.29 0.56 1.32
CA GLY A 50 -0.05 1.05 1.64
C GLY A 50 -1.07 0.61 0.61
N VAL A 51 -2.14 -0.01 1.06
CA VAL A 51 -3.27 -0.34 0.21
C VAL A 51 -4.28 0.79 0.33
N CYS A 52 -4.59 1.42 -0.81
CA CYS A 52 -5.52 2.53 -0.86
C CYS A 52 -6.68 2.16 -1.78
N LEU A 53 -7.89 2.51 -1.38
CA LEU A 53 -9.03 2.38 -2.27
C LEU A 53 -8.89 3.42 -3.38
N LEU A 54 -9.13 3.02 -4.60
CA LEU A 54 -9.10 3.96 -5.71
C LEU A 54 -10.33 4.85 -5.64
N LYS A 55 -10.09 6.15 -5.64
CA LYS A 55 -11.18 7.12 -5.74
C LYS A 55 -11.59 7.25 -7.19
N SER A 56 -10.61 7.22 -8.10
CA SER A 56 -10.86 7.24 -9.52
C SER A 56 -9.64 6.68 -10.23
N GLY A 57 -9.85 6.19 -11.45
CA GLY A 57 -8.79 5.66 -12.29
C GLY A 57 -8.68 4.15 -12.18
N PRO A 58 -7.87 3.54 -13.06
CA PRO A 58 -7.75 2.09 -13.11
C PRO A 58 -6.68 1.55 -12.16
N GLU A 59 -6.82 0.28 -11.76
CA GLU A 59 -5.78 -0.40 -10.98
C GLU A 59 -4.56 -0.66 -11.83
N VAL A 60 -4.79 -1.00 -13.10
CA VAL A 60 -3.71 -1.27 -14.04
C VAL A 60 -3.48 0.00 -14.84
N ALA A 61 -2.21 0.37 -15.00
CA ALA A 61 -1.87 1.59 -15.71
C ALA A 61 -2.39 1.54 -17.14
N GLN A 62 -3.04 2.61 -17.58
CA GLN A 62 -3.51 2.76 -18.93
C GLN A 62 -3.07 4.12 -19.43
N GLU A 63 -2.82 4.18 -20.73
CA GLU A 63 -2.32 5.40 -21.33
C GLU A 63 -3.34 6.53 -21.16
N GLY A 64 -2.87 7.67 -20.70
CA GLY A 64 -3.72 8.85 -20.55
C GLY A 64 -4.60 8.87 -19.32
N GLU A 65 -4.53 7.83 -18.46
CA GLU A 65 -5.35 7.78 -17.27
C GLU A 65 -4.52 7.91 -16.02
N VAL A 66 -5.07 8.58 -15.02
CA VAL A 66 -4.40 8.82 -13.76
C VAL A 66 -5.21 8.17 -12.65
N SER A 67 -4.54 7.39 -11.81
CA SER A 67 -5.18 6.78 -10.65
C SER A 67 -5.15 7.74 -9.48
N VAL A 68 -6.28 7.93 -8.83
CA VAL A 68 -6.40 8.82 -7.69
C VAL A 68 -6.82 7.99 -6.48
N PRO A 69 -5.95 7.89 -5.46
CA PRO A 69 -6.28 7.12 -4.28
C PRO A 69 -7.13 7.92 -3.31
N GLU A 70 -7.91 7.20 -2.50
CA GLU A 70 -8.54 7.82 -1.34
C GLU A 70 -7.46 8.15 -0.33
N THR A 71 -7.75 9.08 0.57
CA THR A 71 -6.74 9.53 1.51
C THR A 71 -6.55 8.60 2.70
N ILE A 72 -7.53 7.76 3.01
CA ILE A 72 -7.41 6.80 4.10
C ILE A 72 -7.14 5.43 3.51
N GLY A 73 -6.10 4.77 4.00
CA GLY A 73 -5.75 3.43 3.55
C GLY A 73 -5.29 2.57 4.71
N CYS A 74 -4.78 1.40 4.39
CA CYS A 74 -4.29 0.45 5.39
C CYS A 74 -2.94 -0.07 4.95
N MET A 75 -1.98 -0.06 5.86
CA MET A 75 -0.68 -0.65 5.59
C MET A 75 -0.83 -2.15 5.50
N ALA A 76 -0.07 -2.75 4.61
CA ALA A 76 -0.07 -4.19 4.39
C ALA A 76 1.34 -4.73 4.56
N ARG A 77 1.44 -5.87 5.20
CA ARG A 77 2.70 -6.56 5.36
C ARG A 77 2.63 -7.85 4.57
N ILE A 78 3.69 -8.17 3.83
CA ILE A 78 3.75 -9.40 3.07
C ILE A 78 4.13 -10.53 4.02
N VAL A 79 3.25 -11.52 4.15
CA VAL A 79 3.50 -12.66 5.03
C VAL A 79 3.92 -13.90 4.25
N GLU A 80 3.59 -13.98 2.97
CA GLU A 80 4.01 -15.05 2.09
C GLU A 80 4.20 -14.53 0.69
N CYS A 81 5.18 -15.06 -0.02
CA CYS A 81 5.43 -14.67 -1.41
C CYS A 81 5.84 -15.90 -2.19
N ASP A 82 5.11 -16.21 -3.26
CA ASP A 82 5.44 -17.28 -4.18
C ASP A 82 5.60 -16.72 -5.57
N THR A 83 6.36 -17.42 -6.41
CA THR A 83 6.46 -17.03 -7.80
C THR A 83 5.40 -17.76 -8.60
N GLY A 84 4.74 -17.01 -9.46
CA GLY A 84 3.79 -17.58 -10.40
C GLY A 84 4.39 -17.66 -11.79
N GLU A 85 3.54 -17.84 -12.77
CA GLU A 85 3.99 -17.92 -14.16
C GLU A 85 4.48 -16.57 -14.66
N PHE A 86 5.43 -16.61 -15.60
CA PHE A 86 5.93 -15.41 -16.28
C PHE A 86 6.49 -14.35 -15.34
N GLY A 87 7.10 -14.76 -14.23
CA GLY A 87 7.69 -13.80 -13.29
C GLY A 87 6.71 -13.10 -12.38
N MET A 88 5.45 -13.49 -12.42
CA MET A 88 4.42 -12.95 -11.53
C MET A 88 4.73 -13.32 -10.09
N LEU A 89 4.37 -12.48 -9.16
CA LEU A 89 4.46 -12.79 -7.74
C LEU A 89 3.06 -12.98 -7.17
N LEU A 90 2.92 -14.01 -6.34
CA LEU A 90 1.70 -14.26 -5.60
C LEU A 90 1.97 -13.92 -4.16
N LEU A 91 1.31 -12.88 -3.66
CA LEU A 91 1.56 -12.39 -2.31
C LEU A 91 0.37 -12.71 -1.42
N ARG A 92 0.67 -13.06 -0.17
CA ARG A 92 -0.31 -13.04 0.88
C ARG A 92 0.06 -11.91 1.79
N THR A 93 -0.87 -11.01 2.02
CA THR A 93 -0.62 -9.84 2.85
C THR A 93 -1.64 -9.76 3.97
N ILE A 94 -1.26 -9.08 5.04
CA ILE A 94 -2.15 -8.85 6.16
C ILE A 94 -2.16 -7.36 6.45
N GLY A 95 -3.35 -6.82 6.69
CA GLY A 95 -3.48 -5.42 7.07
C GLY A 95 -2.95 -5.20 8.46
N THR A 96 -2.22 -4.12 8.67
CA THR A 96 -1.63 -3.83 9.97
C THR A 96 -2.22 -2.57 10.57
N GLN A 97 -1.95 -1.42 9.99
CA GLN A 97 -2.34 -0.15 10.61
C GLN A 97 -2.91 0.77 9.54
N ARG A 98 -3.98 1.47 9.86
CA ARG A 98 -4.53 2.46 8.93
C ARG A 98 -3.67 3.70 8.93
N PHE A 99 -3.76 4.44 7.85
CA PHE A 99 -2.99 5.67 7.69
C PHE A 99 -3.81 6.69 6.93
N GLU A 100 -3.40 7.93 7.06
CA GLU A 100 -3.94 9.02 6.25
C GLU A 100 -2.86 9.53 5.34
N LEU A 101 -3.17 9.68 4.05
CA LEU A 101 -2.25 10.27 3.10
C LEU A 101 -2.33 11.78 3.19
N LEU A 102 -1.20 12.40 3.44
CA LEU A 102 -1.12 13.86 3.45
C LEU A 102 -0.79 14.39 2.06
N SER A 103 -0.07 13.61 1.27
CA SER A 103 0.24 13.96 -0.11
C SER A 103 0.68 12.68 -0.83
N HIS A 104 0.71 12.74 -2.15
CA HIS A 104 1.26 11.63 -2.91
C HIS A 104 1.92 12.15 -4.18
N ARG A 105 2.80 11.33 -4.74
CA ARG A 105 3.50 11.66 -5.97
C ARG A 105 3.66 10.39 -6.79
N VAL A 106 3.98 10.56 -8.07
CA VAL A 106 4.22 9.43 -8.96
C VAL A 106 5.71 9.36 -9.25
N GLU A 107 6.31 8.20 -8.98
CA GLU A 107 7.72 7.98 -9.25
C GLU A 107 7.96 7.76 -10.74
N ALA A 108 9.23 7.77 -11.15
CA ALA A 108 9.57 7.63 -12.56
C ALA A 108 9.03 6.34 -13.17
N ASN A 109 8.94 5.27 -12.38
CA ASN A 109 8.43 3.99 -12.87
C ASN A 109 6.91 3.89 -12.81
N GLY A 110 6.22 4.96 -12.40
CA GLY A 110 4.77 4.98 -12.31
C GLY A 110 4.20 4.58 -10.96
N LEU A 111 5.07 4.25 -10.01
CA LEU A 111 4.60 3.86 -8.68
C LEU A 111 4.13 5.09 -7.91
N LEU A 112 2.96 5.00 -7.28
CA LEU A 112 2.51 6.04 -6.38
C LEU A 112 3.21 5.88 -5.05
N VAL A 113 3.70 6.98 -4.50
CA VAL A 113 4.32 7.01 -3.18
C VAL A 113 3.72 8.18 -2.44
N GLY A 114 3.37 7.99 -1.20
CA GLY A 114 2.74 9.04 -0.42
C GLY A 114 3.41 9.29 0.89
N ILE A 115 3.19 10.48 1.41
CA ILE A 115 3.56 10.79 2.78
C ILE A 115 2.36 10.40 3.63
N ALA A 116 2.54 9.43 4.48
CA ALA A 116 1.45 8.82 5.25
C ALA A 116 1.64 9.09 6.73
N GLU A 117 0.54 9.36 7.39
CA GLU A 117 0.52 9.52 8.82
C GLU A 117 -0.19 8.31 9.41
N PRO A 118 0.50 7.44 10.17
CA PRO A 118 -0.17 6.30 10.78
C PRO A 118 -1.29 6.77 11.70
N MET A 119 -2.44 6.14 11.62
CA MET A 119 -3.58 6.48 12.44
C MET A 119 -3.53 5.64 13.70
N GLN A 120 -3.81 6.29 14.84
CA GLN A 120 -3.87 5.56 16.07
C GLN A 120 -5.14 4.75 16.07
N GLU A 121 -5.04 3.47 16.36
CA GLU A 121 -6.22 2.62 16.38
C GLU A 121 -7.01 2.86 17.64
N ASP A 122 -8.32 2.90 17.48
CA ASP A 122 -9.16 2.98 18.64
C ASP A 122 -9.20 1.61 19.28
N ILE A 123 -8.93 1.56 20.56
CA ILE A 123 -9.02 0.31 21.27
C ILE A 123 -10.48 0.14 21.70
N PRO A 124 -11.14 -0.94 21.27
CA PRO A 124 -12.51 -1.11 21.66
C PRO A 124 -12.62 -1.25 23.16
N LEU A 125 -13.59 -0.54 23.71
CA LEU A 125 -13.81 -0.68 25.11
C LEU A 125 -14.83 -1.76 25.25
N GLU A 126 -14.50 -2.81 25.91
CA GLU A 126 -15.45 -3.83 26.01
C GLU A 126 -16.05 -3.86 27.26
#